data_736d8244993ba00e8a10fac2cb32d566
#
_entry.id   736d8244993ba00e8a10fac2cb32d566
#
_cell.length_a   1.000
_cell.length_b   1.000
_cell.length_c   1.000
_cell.angle_alpha   90.00
_cell.angle_beta   90.00
_cell.angle_gamma   90.00
#
_symmetry.space_group_name_H-M   'P 1'
#
loop_
_entity.id
_entity.type
_entity.pdbx_description
1 polymer ?
#
loop_
_entity_poly.entity_id
_entity_poly.type
_entity_poly.pdbx_seq_one_letter_code
_entity_poly.pdbx_strand_id
1 'polypeptide(L)'
;MAQSLKSGVLTADKINVAFENVGGKLITRHVQESQRVQKGDILMALDEVDTNISIERLKAVIRSQEASIRLEESATRIASDETKLTELSSWRKIEEIQATLSAARASEELARTDFNRAAKLSHTGSVSQSMLDNARSTLTQTHSAVVQAERQLTSAMIGTTPEQMKRLAEKASAQGMTLQAIANSRESIKNRENVLDQLRAQLAQSQAELKQLEVNHSRLTLTAPADGKILKLLYEPGEIVPTGAPAVLLETDHRYVDIYVNENMVSAYQPGTAVTAQVPALDTQVKGVVRFANAAPSFSDLRMTRERGQADLTSYQVRIYTEVKPQLITGMTLEVDDAQHR
;
A
#
# COMPACT_ATOMS: atom_id res chain seq x y z
N MET A 1 69.08 7.90 -13.55
CA MET A 1 68.00 6.95 -13.80
C MET A 1 66.85 7.76 -14.45
N ALA A 2 66.40 7.41 -15.61
CA ALA A 2 65.29 8.12 -16.26
C ALA A 2 64.03 7.92 -15.39
N GLN A 3 63.47 8.99 -14.87
CA GLN A 3 62.17 9.00 -14.22
C GLN A 3 61.12 8.56 -15.30
N SER A 4 60.46 7.43 -15.06
CA SER A 4 59.40 6.96 -15.92
C SER A 4 58.09 7.63 -15.44
N LEU A 5 57.86 8.87 -15.90
CA LEU A 5 56.63 9.59 -15.68
C LEU A 5 55.52 8.97 -16.51
N LYS A 6 54.40 8.58 -15.88
CA LYS A 6 53.19 8.13 -16.57
C LYS A 6 52.21 9.28 -16.60
N SER A 7 51.82 9.67 -17.82
CA SER A 7 50.90 10.78 -18.02
C SER A 7 49.50 10.27 -18.45
N GLY A 8 48.48 10.96 -17.95
CA GLY A 8 47.11 10.75 -18.36
C GLY A 8 46.34 12.08 -18.38
N VAL A 9 45.20 12.09 -19.04
CA VAL A 9 44.34 13.28 -19.14
C VAL A 9 43.27 13.22 -18.06
N LEU A 10 43.16 14.29 -17.30
CA LEU A 10 42.10 14.43 -16.26
C LEU A 10 40.73 14.40 -16.95
N THR A 11 39.92 13.44 -16.55
CA THR A 11 38.57 13.23 -17.06
C THR A 11 37.60 13.26 -15.86
N ALA A 12 36.33 13.46 -16.11
CA ALA A 12 35.29 13.34 -15.08
C ALA A 12 34.20 12.40 -15.55
N ASP A 13 33.50 11.79 -14.59
CA ASP A 13 32.35 10.98 -14.87
C ASP A 13 31.23 11.86 -15.45
N LYS A 14 30.59 11.38 -16.51
CA LYS A 14 29.49 12.07 -17.19
C LYS A 14 28.21 11.29 -16.98
N ILE A 15 27.15 12.00 -16.62
CA ILE A 15 25.81 11.44 -16.41
C ILE A 15 24.86 12.06 -17.42
N ASN A 16 24.17 11.21 -18.17
CA ASN A 16 23.02 11.61 -18.96
C ASN A 16 21.79 11.66 -18.05
N VAL A 17 21.39 12.87 -17.70
CA VAL A 17 20.21 13.09 -16.86
C VAL A 17 18.96 13.13 -17.73
N ALA A 18 18.00 12.28 -17.44
CA ALA A 18 16.75 12.14 -18.19
C ALA A 18 15.55 12.20 -17.25
N PHE A 19 14.39 12.57 -17.79
CA PHE A 19 13.12 12.46 -17.07
C PHE A 19 12.75 10.98 -16.90
N GLU A 20 12.47 10.58 -15.67
CA GLU A 20 12.21 9.18 -15.34
C GLU A 20 10.75 8.82 -15.65
N ASN A 21 10.53 7.96 -16.66
CA ASN A 21 9.21 7.43 -17.06
C ASN A 21 8.13 8.47 -17.40
N VAL A 22 8.53 9.72 -17.63
CA VAL A 22 7.63 10.79 -18.06
C VAL A 22 8.24 11.52 -19.27
N GLY A 23 7.38 12.12 -20.07
CA GLY A 23 7.74 12.98 -21.19
C GLY A 23 6.70 14.07 -21.36
N GLY A 24 7.00 15.07 -22.16
CA GLY A 24 6.08 16.17 -22.38
C GLY A 24 6.79 17.40 -22.93
N LYS A 25 6.03 18.51 -23.02
CA LYS A 25 6.57 19.79 -23.47
C LYS A 25 7.46 20.41 -22.40
N LEU A 26 8.68 20.80 -22.75
CA LEU A 26 9.57 21.55 -21.87
C LEU A 26 9.06 22.98 -21.72
N ILE A 27 8.77 23.39 -20.49
CA ILE A 27 8.28 24.75 -20.21
C ILE A 27 9.41 25.67 -19.79
N THR A 28 10.25 25.22 -18.85
CA THR A 28 11.31 26.03 -18.27
C THR A 28 12.63 25.29 -18.19
N ARG A 29 13.69 26.06 -18.38
CA ARG A 29 15.06 25.65 -18.18
C ARG A 29 15.67 26.59 -17.14
N HIS A 30 16.08 26.02 -16.00
CA HIS A 30 16.57 26.79 -14.85
C HIS A 30 18.09 26.94 -14.83
N VAL A 31 18.80 26.25 -15.72
CA VAL A 31 20.25 26.22 -15.77
C VAL A 31 20.77 26.55 -17.17
N GLN A 32 22.04 26.92 -17.23
CA GLN A 32 22.75 27.21 -18.47
C GLN A 32 23.93 26.25 -18.66
N GLU A 33 24.40 26.10 -19.88
CA GLU A 33 25.63 25.36 -20.17
C GLU A 33 26.81 25.99 -19.44
N SER A 34 27.72 25.17 -18.97
CA SER A 34 28.88 25.54 -18.13
C SER A 34 28.55 25.99 -16.70
N GLN A 35 27.28 26.04 -16.29
CA GLN A 35 26.88 26.36 -14.93
C GLN A 35 27.19 25.19 -13.97
N ARG A 36 27.67 25.50 -12.76
CA ARG A 36 27.79 24.53 -11.68
C ARG A 36 26.45 24.36 -10.97
N VAL A 37 26.14 23.13 -10.62
CA VAL A 37 24.93 22.74 -9.91
C VAL A 37 25.28 21.81 -8.75
N GLN A 38 24.42 21.82 -7.73
CA GLN A 38 24.47 20.91 -6.61
C GLN A 38 23.42 19.81 -6.76
N LYS A 39 23.64 18.69 -6.09
CA LYS A 39 22.66 17.61 -6.04
C LYS A 39 21.31 18.13 -5.52
N GLY A 40 20.25 17.91 -6.29
CA GLY A 40 18.88 18.35 -5.97
C GLY A 40 18.48 19.67 -6.63
N ASP A 41 19.42 20.41 -7.24
CA ASP A 41 19.06 21.64 -7.99
C ASP A 41 18.14 21.32 -9.16
N ILE A 42 17.14 22.17 -9.37
CA ILE A 42 16.19 22.03 -10.49
C ILE A 42 16.88 22.41 -11.79
N LEU A 43 16.88 21.50 -12.75
CA LEU A 43 17.49 21.69 -14.08
C LEU A 43 16.45 22.15 -15.10
N MET A 44 15.37 21.41 -15.24
CA MET A 44 14.31 21.62 -16.23
C MET A 44 12.95 21.23 -15.64
N ALA A 45 11.86 21.78 -16.19
CA ALA A 45 10.50 21.40 -15.85
C ALA A 45 9.64 21.24 -17.10
N LEU A 46 8.89 20.13 -17.14
CA LEU A 46 7.88 19.84 -18.17
C LEU A 46 6.53 20.47 -17.81
N ASP A 47 5.60 20.45 -18.75
CA ASP A 47 4.23 20.91 -18.55
C ASP A 47 3.49 20.01 -17.55
N GLU A 48 2.93 20.62 -16.51
CA GLU A 48 2.23 19.93 -15.43
C GLU A 48 0.70 19.97 -15.55
N VAL A 49 0.16 20.76 -16.49
CA VAL A 49 -1.27 21.10 -16.56
C VAL A 49 -2.13 19.83 -16.61
N ASP A 50 -1.85 18.93 -17.54
CA ASP A 50 -2.65 17.71 -17.74
C ASP A 50 -2.56 16.76 -16.53
N THR A 51 -1.39 16.67 -15.91
CA THR A 51 -1.16 15.85 -14.71
C THR A 51 -1.91 16.43 -13.52
N ASN A 52 -1.87 17.75 -13.33
CA ASN A 52 -2.63 18.43 -12.27
C ASN A 52 -4.14 18.23 -12.41
N ILE A 53 -4.68 18.37 -13.63
CA ILE A 53 -6.10 18.09 -13.91
C ILE A 53 -6.46 16.65 -13.57
N SER A 54 -5.60 15.70 -13.92
CA SER A 54 -5.81 14.25 -13.63
C SER A 54 -5.79 13.98 -12.13
N ILE A 55 -4.87 14.58 -11.39
CA ILE A 55 -4.80 14.50 -9.93
C ILE A 55 -6.07 15.05 -9.28
N GLU A 56 -6.52 16.26 -9.69
CA GLU A 56 -7.73 16.87 -9.11
C GLU A 56 -8.99 16.06 -9.42
N ARG A 57 -9.10 15.49 -10.63
CA ARG A 57 -10.19 14.59 -11.00
C ARG A 57 -10.22 13.36 -10.11
N LEU A 58 -9.06 12.72 -9.91
CA LEU A 58 -8.98 11.50 -9.09
C LEU A 58 -9.22 11.80 -7.60
N LYS A 59 -8.76 12.94 -7.09
CA LYS A 59 -9.12 13.41 -5.73
C LYS A 59 -10.62 13.61 -5.56
N ALA A 60 -11.33 14.10 -6.59
CA ALA A 60 -12.78 14.22 -6.55
C ALA A 60 -13.47 12.84 -6.50
N VAL A 61 -12.97 11.86 -7.26
CA VAL A 61 -13.47 10.47 -7.21
C VAL A 61 -13.27 9.88 -5.81
N ILE A 62 -12.08 10.04 -5.22
CA ILE A 62 -11.77 9.57 -3.87
C ILE A 62 -12.74 10.17 -2.84
N ARG A 63 -12.98 11.49 -2.88
CA ARG A 63 -13.95 12.14 -1.97
C ARG A 63 -15.37 11.56 -2.12
N SER A 64 -15.79 11.27 -3.36
CA SER A 64 -17.09 10.63 -3.63
C SER A 64 -17.16 9.21 -3.05
N GLN A 65 -16.12 8.41 -3.23
CA GLN A 65 -16.02 7.05 -2.66
C GLN A 65 -16.03 7.06 -1.14
N GLU A 66 -15.30 7.97 -0.51
CA GLU A 66 -15.31 8.16 0.95
C GLU A 66 -16.69 8.55 1.47
N ALA A 67 -17.41 9.41 0.75
CA ALA A 67 -18.79 9.77 1.11
C ALA A 67 -19.74 8.57 1.00
N SER A 68 -19.58 7.72 -0.01
CA SER A 68 -20.35 6.49 -0.18
C SER A 68 -20.09 5.48 0.93
N ILE A 69 -18.85 5.33 1.36
CA ILE A 69 -18.46 4.48 2.49
C ILE A 69 -19.11 4.99 3.78
N ARG A 70 -19.01 6.28 4.08
CA ARG A 70 -19.64 6.87 5.28
C ARG A 70 -21.15 6.65 5.30
N LEU A 71 -21.82 6.76 4.14
CA LEU A 71 -23.24 6.53 4.02
C LEU A 71 -23.59 5.07 4.34
N GLU A 72 -22.87 4.11 3.75
CA GLU A 72 -23.12 2.67 3.97
C GLU A 72 -22.74 2.24 5.40
N GLU A 73 -21.68 2.78 5.99
CA GLU A 73 -21.34 2.58 7.40
C GLU A 73 -22.47 3.04 8.33
N SER A 74 -23.03 4.21 8.06
CA SER A 74 -24.17 4.72 8.84
C SER A 74 -25.40 3.84 8.69
N ALA A 75 -25.71 3.41 7.46
CA ALA A 75 -26.85 2.51 7.20
C ALA A 75 -26.67 1.14 7.87
N THR A 76 -25.46 0.58 7.84
CA THR A 76 -25.13 -0.69 8.50
C THR A 76 -25.26 -0.58 10.01
N ARG A 77 -24.80 0.51 10.61
CA ARG A 77 -24.94 0.77 12.04
C ARG A 77 -26.41 0.88 12.45
N ILE A 78 -27.21 1.66 11.73
CA ILE A 78 -28.65 1.79 11.99
C ILE A 78 -29.34 0.43 11.91
N ALA A 79 -29.09 -0.36 10.86
CA ALA A 79 -29.64 -1.70 10.71
C ALA A 79 -29.26 -2.64 11.88
N SER A 80 -28.00 -2.53 12.37
CA SER A 80 -27.53 -3.28 13.54
C SER A 80 -28.30 -2.90 14.80
N ASP A 81 -28.48 -1.61 15.04
CA ASP A 81 -29.16 -1.12 16.24
C ASP A 81 -30.67 -1.45 16.20
N GLU A 82 -31.32 -1.32 15.05
CA GLU A 82 -32.69 -1.75 14.82
C GLU A 82 -32.88 -3.26 15.06
N THR A 83 -31.91 -4.08 14.60
CA THR A 83 -31.95 -5.53 14.81
C THR A 83 -31.86 -5.87 16.30
N LYS A 84 -30.99 -5.21 17.07
CA LYS A 84 -30.89 -5.39 18.53
C LYS A 84 -32.18 -5.01 19.25
N LEU A 85 -32.78 -3.89 18.87
CA LEU A 85 -34.06 -3.44 19.45
C LEU A 85 -35.20 -4.42 19.14
N THR A 86 -35.26 -4.89 17.90
CA THR A 86 -36.24 -5.90 17.46
C THR A 86 -36.04 -7.22 18.20
N GLU A 87 -34.84 -7.66 18.41
CA GLU A 87 -34.50 -8.86 19.18
C GLU A 87 -34.99 -8.74 20.63
N LEU A 88 -34.70 -7.64 21.30
CA LEU A 88 -35.14 -7.39 22.67
C LEU A 88 -36.69 -7.32 22.79
N SER A 89 -37.35 -6.65 21.86
CA SER A 89 -38.79 -6.57 21.82
C SER A 89 -39.45 -7.94 21.58
N SER A 90 -38.83 -8.74 20.69
CA SER A 90 -39.31 -10.11 20.41
C SER A 90 -39.17 -11.02 21.63
N TRP A 91 -38.08 -10.94 22.38
CA TRP A 91 -37.92 -11.69 23.64
C TRP A 91 -38.99 -11.32 24.68
N ARG A 92 -39.25 -10.03 24.86
CA ARG A 92 -40.30 -9.55 25.76
C ARG A 92 -41.70 -10.04 25.33
N LYS A 93 -41.96 -10.03 24.03
CA LYS A 93 -43.19 -10.56 23.47
C LYS A 93 -43.38 -12.05 23.74
N ILE A 94 -42.33 -12.84 23.59
CA ILE A 94 -42.31 -14.27 23.90
C ILE A 94 -42.60 -14.49 25.43
N GLU A 95 -41.98 -13.71 26.29
CA GLU A 95 -42.22 -13.77 27.76
C GLU A 95 -43.66 -13.43 28.10
N GLU A 96 -44.27 -12.42 27.48
CA GLU A 96 -45.69 -12.06 27.61
C GLU A 96 -46.61 -13.20 27.19
N ILE A 97 -46.36 -13.82 26.03
CA ILE A 97 -47.15 -14.97 25.54
C ILE A 97 -46.97 -16.17 26.48
N GLN A 98 -45.77 -16.43 27.00
CA GLN A 98 -45.52 -17.49 27.97
C GLN A 98 -46.31 -17.27 29.27
N ALA A 99 -46.37 -16.04 29.75
CA ALA A 99 -47.20 -15.72 30.95
C ALA A 99 -48.70 -15.92 30.68
N THR A 100 -49.18 -15.52 29.48
CA THR A 100 -50.55 -15.78 29.04
C THR A 100 -50.86 -17.27 28.97
N LEU A 101 -49.94 -18.08 28.42
CA LEU A 101 -50.09 -19.54 28.37
C LEU A 101 -50.15 -20.15 29.78
N SER A 102 -49.30 -19.68 30.69
CA SER A 102 -49.30 -20.16 32.09
C SER A 102 -50.62 -19.83 32.80
N ALA A 103 -51.20 -18.65 32.61
CA ALA A 103 -52.50 -18.26 33.15
C ALA A 103 -53.64 -19.10 32.53
N ALA A 104 -53.61 -19.33 31.21
CA ALA A 104 -54.62 -20.19 30.53
C ALA A 104 -54.56 -21.63 31.05
N ARG A 105 -53.39 -22.20 31.25
CA ARG A 105 -53.22 -23.55 31.82
C ARG A 105 -53.75 -23.64 33.26
N ALA A 106 -53.52 -22.65 34.09
CA ALA A 106 -54.07 -22.60 35.43
C ALA A 106 -55.60 -22.55 35.43
N SER A 107 -56.19 -21.76 34.53
CA SER A 107 -57.65 -21.68 34.33
C SER A 107 -58.26 -23.00 33.83
N GLU A 108 -57.59 -23.69 32.89
CA GLU A 108 -57.99 -24.99 32.39
C GLU A 108 -57.95 -26.04 33.52
N GLU A 109 -56.88 -26.05 34.35
CA GLU A 109 -56.76 -26.99 35.45
C GLU A 109 -57.88 -26.79 36.51
N LEU A 110 -58.24 -25.55 36.81
CA LEU A 110 -59.39 -25.25 37.67
C LEU A 110 -60.66 -25.76 37.06
N ALA A 111 -60.95 -25.44 35.79
CA ALA A 111 -62.13 -25.89 35.08
C ALA A 111 -62.21 -27.42 34.97
N ARG A 112 -61.08 -28.10 34.79
CA ARG A 112 -60.97 -29.56 34.80
C ARG A 112 -61.33 -30.16 36.13
N THR A 113 -60.86 -29.56 37.24
CA THR A 113 -61.15 -29.97 38.60
C THR A 113 -62.62 -29.81 38.91
N ASP A 114 -63.27 -28.71 38.49
CA ASP A 114 -64.68 -28.43 38.65
C ASP A 114 -65.54 -29.37 37.84
N PHE A 115 -65.15 -29.62 36.55
CA PHE A 115 -65.86 -30.62 35.74
C PHE A 115 -65.79 -32.02 36.36
N ASN A 116 -64.62 -32.45 36.81
CA ASN A 116 -64.46 -33.77 37.46
C ASN A 116 -65.28 -33.89 38.73
N ARG A 117 -65.38 -32.79 39.53
CA ARG A 117 -66.23 -32.73 40.70
C ARG A 117 -67.71 -32.83 40.31
N ALA A 118 -68.15 -32.04 39.33
CA ALA A 118 -69.54 -32.05 38.87
C ALA A 118 -69.93 -33.42 38.29
N ALA A 119 -69.03 -34.07 37.50
CA ALA A 119 -69.25 -35.41 36.97
C ALA A 119 -69.43 -36.45 38.03
N LYS A 120 -68.61 -36.44 39.11
CA LYS A 120 -68.78 -37.35 40.25
C LYS A 120 -70.10 -37.15 40.97
N LEU A 121 -70.49 -35.91 41.22
CA LEU A 121 -71.73 -35.57 41.92
C LEU A 121 -72.98 -35.84 41.04
N SER A 122 -72.91 -35.73 39.75
CA SER A 122 -73.95 -36.09 38.79
C SER A 122 -74.34 -37.59 38.90
N HIS A 123 -73.33 -38.44 39.06
CA HIS A 123 -73.53 -39.88 39.21
C HIS A 123 -74.30 -40.21 40.52
N THR A 124 -74.21 -39.38 41.53
CA THR A 124 -74.93 -39.53 42.80
C THR A 124 -76.25 -38.78 42.81
N GLY A 125 -76.65 -38.12 41.71
CA GLY A 125 -77.89 -37.35 41.64
C GLY A 125 -77.82 -35.97 42.38
N SER A 126 -76.65 -35.55 42.83
CA SER A 126 -76.51 -34.35 43.70
C SER A 126 -76.32 -33.03 42.90
N VAL A 127 -76.16 -33.11 41.54
CA VAL A 127 -76.07 -31.97 40.62
C VAL A 127 -76.97 -32.16 39.44
N SER A 128 -77.49 -31.05 38.89
CA SER A 128 -78.29 -31.09 37.61
C SER A 128 -77.46 -31.35 36.38
N GLN A 129 -78.05 -31.94 35.33
CA GLN A 129 -77.41 -32.14 34.05
C GLN A 129 -76.90 -30.79 33.44
N SER A 130 -77.66 -29.71 33.63
CA SER A 130 -77.31 -28.37 33.22
C SER A 130 -76.02 -27.87 33.89
N MET A 131 -75.81 -28.18 35.14
CA MET A 131 -74.51 -27.84 35.81
C MET A 131 -73.34 -28.61 35.27
N LEU A 132 -73.52 -29.89 34.97
CA LEU A 132 -72.48 -30.70 34.27
C LEU A 132 -72.16 -30.21 32.89
N ASP A 133 -73.19 -29.84 32.09
CA ASP A 133 -73.01 -29.31 30.77
C ASP A 133 -72.33 -27.94 30.78
N ASN A 134 -72.64 -27.07 31.76
CA ASN A 134 -71.93 -25.81 31.94
C ASN A 134 -70.45 -26.01 32.34
N ALA A 135 -70.17 -26.94 33.24
CA ALA A 135 -68.80 -27.27 33.58
C ALA A 135 -67.98 -27.82 32.40
N ARG A 136 -68.63 -28.67 31.57
CA ARG A 136 -68.06 -29.18 30.34
C ARG A 136 -67.77 -28.05 29.33
N SER A 137 -68.70 -27.11 29.17
CA SER A 137 -68.56 -25.96 28.28
C SER A 137 -67.39 -25.07 28.73
N THR A 138 -67.30 -24.80 30.02
CA THR A 138 -66.18 -24.00 30.58
C THR A 138 -64.83 -24.68 30.40
N LEU A 139 -64.75 -26.01 30.55
CA LEU A 139 -63.52 -26.78 30.29
C LEU A 139 -63.12 -26.71 28.81
N THR A 140 -64.10 -26.81 27.90
CA THR A 140 -63.84 -26.70 26.48
C THR A 140 -63.34 -25.31 26.08
N GLN A 141 -63.93 -24.26 26.65
CA GLN A 141 -63.49 -22.86 26.41
C GLN A 141 -62.08 -22.59 26.95
N THR A 142 -61.76 -23.04 28.16
CA THR A 142 -60.43 -22.88 28.74
C THR A 142 -59.37 -23.70 28.01
N HIS A 143 -59.70 -24.92 27.58
CA HIS A 143 -58.82 -25.72 26.72
C HIS A 143 -58.53 -25.01 25.37
N SER A 144 -59.57 -24.45 24.74
CA SER A 144 -59.36 -23.67 23.48
C SER A 144 -58.45 -22.47 23.67
N ALA A 145 -58.52 -21.79 24.83
CA ALA A 145 -57.61 -20.68 25.17
C ALA A 145 -56.15 -21.15 25.33
N VAL A 146 -55.92 -22.30 25.96
CA VAL A 146 -54.59 -22.90 26.03
C VAL A 146 -54.01 -23.22 24.66
N VAL A 147 -54.80 -23.90 23.80
CA VAL A 147 -54.37 -24.25 22.44
C VAL A 147 -54.03 -22.98 21.63
N GLN A 148 -54.84 -21.92 21.79
CA GLN A 148 -54.55 -20.66 21.09
C GLN A 148 -53.24 -20.03 21.57
N ALA A 149 -52.98 -19.98 22.90
CA ALA A 149 -51.77 -19.43 23.44
C ALA A 149 -50.52 -20.28 23.09
N GLU A 150 -50.64 -21.60 23.04
CA GLU A 150 -49.57 -22.51 22.56
C GLU A 150 -49.23 -22.26 21.11
N ARG A 151 -50.20 -22.06 20.21
CA ARG A 151 -49.95 -21.75 18.79
C ARG A 151 -49.28 -20.39 18.65
N GLN A 152 -49.69 -19.39 19.43
CA GLN A 152 -49.07 -18.07 19.44
C GLN A 152 -47.61 -18.15 19.88
N LEU A 153 -47.33 -18.90 20.95
CA LEU A 153 -45.98 -19.10 21.46
C LEU A 153 -45.09 -19.83 20.40
N THR A 154 -45.58 -20.92 19.83
CA THR A 154 -44.87 -21.67 18.82
C THR A 154 -44.51 -20.78 17.60
N SER A 155 -45.46 -19.95 17.16
CA SER A 155 -45.21 -19.00 16.06
C SER A 155 -44.15 -17.96 16.42
N ALA A 156 -44.16 -17.44 17.63
CA ALA A 156 -43.18 -16.46 18.10
C ALA A 156 -41.76 -17.03 18.27
N MET A 157 -41.65 -18.35 18.48
CA MET A 157 -40.39 -19.04 18.75
C MET A 157 -39.77 -19.69 17.48
N ILE A 158 -40.18 -19.32 16.30
CA ILE A 158 -39.60 -19.89 15.05
C ILE A 158 -38.09 -19.64 15.03
N GLY A 159 -37.28 -20.71 14.87
CA GLY A 159 -35.81 -20.69 14.86
C GLY A 159 -35.13 -20.97 16.18
N THR A 160 -35.93 -21.20 17.26
CA THR A 160 -35.39 -21.52 18.60
C THR A 160 -35.02 -23.02 18.69
N THR A 161 -34.06 -23.33 19.55
CA THR A 161 -33.66 -24.72 19.81
C THR A 161 -34.54 -25.36 20.95
N PRO A 162 -34.65 -26.70 20.99
CA PRO A 162 -35.39 -27.39 22.07
C PRO A 162 -34.89 -27.02 23.47
N GLU A 163 -33.59 -26.84 23.66
CA GLU A 163 -33.01 -26.42 24.95
C GLU A 163 -33.43 -25.00 25.36
N GLN A 164 -33.56 -24.12 24.37
CA GLN A 164 -34.04 -22.75 24.59
C GLN A 164 -35.53 -22.74 24.97
N MET A 165 -36.36 -23.58 24.33
CA MET A 165 -37.75 -23.76 24.67
C MET A 165 -37.94 -24.30 26.10
N LYS A 166 -37.13 -25.30 26.48
CA LYS A 166 -37.14 -25.86 27.84
C LYS A 166 -36.75 -24.80 28.87
N ARG A 167 -35.74 -24.01 28.61
CA ARG A 167 -35.28 -22.91 29.45
C ARG A 167 -36.34 -21.83 29.64
N LEU A 168 -37.12 -21.49 28.59
CA LEU A 168 -38.25 -20.58 28.68
C LEU A 168 -39.34 -21.12 29.61
N ALA A 169 -39.66 -22.40 29.47
CA ALA A 169 -40.68 -23.05 30.34
C ALA A 169 -40.25 -23.10 31.82
N GLU A 170 -38.96 -23.29 32.10
CA GLU A 170 -38.41 -23.40 33.46
C GLU A 170 -38.18 -22.03 34.11
N LYS A 171 -37.66 -21.06 33.36
CA LYS A 171 -37.20 -19.76 33.89
C LYS A 171 -38.07 -18.57 33.50
N ALA A 172 -39.08 -18.75 32.65
CA ALA A 172 -39.93 -17.70 32.08
C ALA A 172 -39.12 -16.54 31.43
N SER A 173 -37.90 -16.82 30.93
CA SER A 173 -37.05 -15.82 30.28
C SER A 173 -36.71 -16.26 28.86
N ALA A 174 -36.93 -15.37 27.89
CA ALA A 174 -36.61 -15.54 26.49
C ALA A 174 -35.21 -14.98 26.12
N GLN A 175 -34.48 -14.41 27.07
CA GLN A 175 -33.18 -13.79 26.80
C GLN A 175 -32.20 -14.79 26.24
N GLY A 176 -31.59 -14.42 25.11
CA GLY A 176 -30.60 -15.24 24.38
C GLY A 176 -31.25 -16.32 23.49
N MET A 177 -32.56 -16.30 23.24
CA MET A 177 -33.21 -17.17 22.27
C MET A 177 -32.85 -16.73 20.84
N THR A 178 -32.58 -17.73 19.99
CA THR A 178 -32.30 -17.52 18.56
C THR A 178 -33.62 -17.48 17.81
N LEU A 179 -33.90 -16.37 17.14
CA LEU A 179 -35.08 -16.20 16.31
C LEU A 179 -34.68 -16.13 14.84
N GLN A 180 -35.41 -16.85 13.96
CA GLN A 180 -35.10 -16.88 12.53
C GLN A 180 -35.13 -15.50 11.87
N ALA A 181 -36.09 -14.65 12.24
CA ALA A 181 -36.18 -13.28 11.72
C ALA A 181 -34.92 -12.45 12.08
N ILE A 182 -34.41 -12.61 13.31
CA ILE A 182 -33.20 -11.93 13.76
C ILE A 182 -31.96 -12.50 13.06
N ALA A 183 -31.87 -13.81 12.88
CA ALA A 183 -30.80 -14.45 12.13
C ALA A 183 -30.73 -13.93 10.69
N ASN A 184 -31.88 -13.81 10.02
CA ASN A 184 -31.96 -13.26 8.67
C ASN A 184 -31.54 -11.76 8.61
N SER A 185 -31.92 -10.97 9.61
CA SER A 185 -31.47 -9.58 9.71
C SER A 185 -29.96 -9.46 9.92
N ARG A 186 -29.39 -10.31 10.75
CA ARG A 186 -27.93 -10.37 10.96
C ARG A 186 -27.16 -10.78 9.70
N GLU A 187 -27.70 -11.73 8.90
CA GLU A 187 -27.13 -12.11 7.61
C GLU A 187 -27.20 -10.95 6.60
N SER A 188 -28.30 -10.19 6.60
CA SER A 188 -28.41 -8.98 5.78
C SER A 188 -27.36 -7.92 6.17
N ILE A 189 -27.09 -7.74 7.46
CA ILE A 189 -26.04 -6.83 7.95
C ILE A 189 -24.66 -7.30 7.49
N LYS A 190 -24.39 -8.61 7.59
CA LYS A 190 -23.14 -9.19 7.12
C LYS A 190 -22.93 -8.96 5.61
N ASN A 191 -23.99 -9.06 4.81
CA ASN A 191 -23.94 -8.76 3.38
C ASN A 191 -23.59 -7.28 3.14
N ARG A 192 -24.12 -6.35 3.96
CA ARG A 192 -23.71 -4.92 3.90
C ARG A 192 -22.26 -4.71 4.27
N GLU A 193 -21.73 -5.44 5.24
CA GLU A 193 -20.31 -5.40 5.60
C GLU A 193 -19.42 -5.85 4.41
N ASN A 194 -19.83 -6.88 3.67
CA ASN A 194 -19.13 -7.29 2.44
C ASN A 194 -19.16 -6.19 1.36
N VAL A 195 -20.27 -5.44 1.24
CA VAL A 195 -20.36 -4.28 0.33
C VAL A 195 -19.40 -3.17 0.79
N LEU A 196 -19.32 -2.92 2.09
CA LEU A 196 -18.35 -1.96 2.65
C LEU A 196 -16.91 -2.34 2.32
N ASP A 197 -16.56 -3.61 2.42
CA ASP A 197 -15.22 -4.09 2.09
C ASP A 197 -14.90 -3.92 0.59
N GLN A 198 -15.87 -4.12 -0.28
CA GLN A 198 -15.73 -3.82 -1.72
C GLN A 198 -15.50 -2.32 -1.97
N LEU A 199 -16.28 -1.46 -1.32
CA LEU A 199 -16.12 -0.01 -1.45
C LEU A 199 -14.76 0.46 -0.93
N ARG A 200 -14.29 -0.09 0.18
CA ARG A 200 -12.96 0.20 0.73
C ARG A 200 -11.84 -0.28 -0.20
N ALA A 201 -11.99 -1.44 -0.84
CA ALA A 201 -11.03 -1.93 -1.82
C ALA A 201 -10.97 -1.01 -3.07
N GLN A 202 -12.12 -0.51 -3.55
CA GLN A 202 -12.15 0.46 -4.64
C GLN A 202 -11.49 1.79 -4.25
N LEU A 203 -11.71 2.27 -3.03
CA LEU A 203 -11.05 3.46 -2.49
C LEU A 203 -9.54 3.27 -2.45
N ALA A 204 -9.07 2.14 -1.95
CA ALA A 204 -7.64 1.82 -1.88
C ALA A 204 -6.99 1.79 -3.28
N GLN A 205 -7.69 1.26 -4.28
CA GLN A 205 -7.23 1.30 -5.67
C GLN A 205 -7.08 2.73 -6.17
N SER A 206 -8.10 3.58 -6.00
CA SER A 206 -8.05 4.99 -6.42
C SER A 206 -6.96 5.77 -5.70
N GLN A 207 -6.72 5.49 -4.42
CA GLN A 207 -5.61 6.09 -3.65
C GLN A 207 -4.23 5.65 -4.18
N ALA A 208 -4.08 4.38 -4.59
CA ALA A 208 -2.85 3.90 -5.22
C ALA A 208 -2.60 4.57 -6.58
N GLU A 209 -3.65 4.76 -7.38
CA GLU A 209 -3.58 5.50 -8.65
C GLU A 209 -3.19 6.98 -8.43
N LEU A 210 -3.76 7.62 -7.40
CA LEU A 210 -3.40 8.99 -7.04
C LEU A 210 -1.91 9.08 -6.68
N LYS A 211 -1.43 8.18 -5.85
CA LYS A 211 -0.01 8.14 -5.49
C LYS A 211 0.89 7.96 -6.71
N GLN A 212 0.50 7.11 -7.66
CA GLN A 212 1.25 6.95 -8.92
C GLN A 212 1.28 8.23 -9.74
N LEU A 213 0.16 8.96 -9.83
CA LEU A 213 0.10 10.25 -10.52
C LEU A 213 0.95 11.31 -9.81
N GLU A 214 0.96 11.35 -8.48
CA GLU A 214 1.79 12.27 -7.69
C GLU A 214 3.29 11.98 -7.89
N VAL A 215 3.69 10.72 -7.96
CA VAL A 215 5.06 10.32 -8.30
C VAL A 215 5.41 10.78 -9.72
N ASN A 216 4.53 10.55 -10.69
CA ASN A 216 4.75 11.00 -12.07
C ASN A 216 4.81 12.53 -12.16
N HIS A 217 3.98 13.24 -11.39
CA HIS A 217 4.03 14.70 -11.27
C HIS A 217 5.39 15.17 -10.74
N SER A 218 5.92 14.56 -9.69
CA SER A 218 7.25 14.92 -9.17
C SER A 218 8.38 14.70 -10.18
N ARG A 219 8.21 13.74 -11.09
CA ARG A 219 9.17 13.43 -12.16
C ARG A 219 9.13 14.41 -13.34
N LEU A 220 8.10 15.29 -13.41
CA LEU A 220 8.05 16.36 -14.40
C LEU A 220 9.09 17.47 -14.14
N THR A 221 9.65 17.50 -12.95
CA THR A 221 10.77 18.36 -12.58
C THR A 221 12.06 17.56 -12.56
N LEU A 222 12.99 17.90 -13.44
CA LEU A 222 14.30 17.26 -13.54
C LEU A 222 15.26 17.91 -12.57
N THR A 223 15.88 17.12 -11.70
CA THR A 223 16.87 17.59 -10.71
C THR A 223 18.25 16.98 -10.95
N ALA A 224 19.28 17.67 -10.48
CA ALA A 224 20.65 17.18 -10.56
C ALA A 224 20.86 15.97 -9.62
N PRO A 225 21.34 14.82 -10.15
CA PRO A 225 21.58 13.63 -9.33
C PRO A 225 22.87 13.71 -8.49
N ALA A 226 23.77 14.59 -8.86
CA ALA A 226 25.06 14.80 -8.19
C ALA A 226 25.55 16.25 -8.39
N ASP A 227 26.54 16.64 -7.58
CA ASP A 227 27.26 17.89 -7.77
C ASP A 227 28.08 17.83 -9.06
N GLY A 228 28.11 18.94 -9.80
CA GLY A 228 28.87 18.95 -11.04
C GLY A 228 28.66 20.20 -11.86
N LYS A 229 28.98 20.09 -13.15
CA LYS A 229 28.88 21.15 -14.15
C LYS A 229 28.03 20.69 -15.33
N ILE A 230 27.11 21.53 -15.78
CA ILE A 230 26.31 21.25 -16.99
C ILE A 230 27.21 21.37 -18.21
N LEU A 231 27.36 20.28 -18.95
CA LEU A 231 28.11 20.28 -20.22
C LEU A 231 27.22 20.69 -21.38
N LYS A 232 26.02 20.11 -21.46
CA LYS A 232 25.12 20.35 -22.58
C LYS A 232 23.66 20.22 -22.15
N LEU A 233 22.84 21.05 -22.72
CA LEU A 233 21.37 21.00 -22.65
C LEU A 233 20.86 20.53 -24.02
N LEU A 234 20.08 19.45 -24.04
CA LEU A 234 19.68 18.78 -25.28
C LEU A 234 18.33 19.25 -25.83
N TYR A 235 17.54 19.99 -25.01
CA TYR A 235 16.22 20.51 -25.39
C TYR A 235 16.08 21.99 -24.98
N GLU A 236 15.32 22.72 -25.81
CA GLU A 236 14.96 24.10 -25.58
C GLU A 236 13.49 24.22 -25.09
N PRO A 237 13.15 25.28 -24.34
CA PRO A 237 11.75 25.54 -23.94
C PRO A 237 10.83 25.59 -25.17
N GLY A 238 9.72 24.85 -25.10
CA GLY A 238 8.77 24.68 -26.19
C GLY A 238 8.90 23.35 -26.94
N GLU A 239 10.01 22.66 -26.84
CA GLU A 239 10.21 21.35 -27.46
C GLU A 239 9.57 20.21 -26.65
N ILE A 240 9.27 19.11 -27.33
CA ILE A 240 8.75 17.88 -26.70
C ILE A 240 9.92 16.99 -26.35
N VAL A 241 10.02 16.64 -25.07
CA VAL A 241 11.01 15.68 -24.54
C VAL A 241 10.36 14.29 -24.51
N PRO A 242 10.89 13.30 -25.27
CA PRO A 242 10.42 11.93 -25.21
C PRO A 242 10.72 11.29 -23.84
N THR A 243 9.90 10.33 -23.44
CA THR A 243 10.12 9.55 -22.21
C THR A 243 11.48 8.84 -22.24
N GLY A 244 12.27 9.02 -21.19
CA GLY A 244 13.59 8.39 -21.05
C GLY A 244 14.70 8.97 -21.93
N ALA A 245 14.41 10.01 -22.72
CA ALA A 245 15.44 10.66 -23.52
C ALA A 245 16.37 11.50 -22.62
N PRO A 246 17.71 11.44 -22.83
CA PRO A 246 18.65 12.31 -22.16
C PRO A 246 18.30 13.77 -22.40
N ALA A 247 18.15 14.57 -21.35
CA ALA A 247 17.83 15.99 -21.45
C ALA A 247 19.02 16.88 -21.10
N VAL A 248 19.88 16.44 -20.19
CA VAL A 248 21.04 17.18 -19.71
C VAL A 248 22.25 16.24 -19.63
N LEU A 249 23.38 16.71 -20.12
CA LEU A 249 24.68 16.08 -19.91
C LEU A 249 25.39 16.77 -18.75
N LEU A 250 25.53 16.08 -17.63
CA LEU A 250 26.17 16.55 -16.40
C LEU A 250 27.56 15.93 -16.28
N GLU A 251 28.59 16.75 -16.10
CA GLU A 251 29.90 16.35 -15.65
C GLU A 251 29.97 16.42 -14.14
N THR A 252 30.20 15.28 -13.49
CA THR A 252 30.25 15.23 -12.02
C THR A 252 31.59 15.72 -11.49
N ASP A 253 31.65 16.00 -10.19
CA ASP A 253 32.90 16.34 -9.51
C ASP A 253 33.80 15.11 -9.26
N HIS A 254 33.38 13.92 -9.65
CA HIS A 254 34.19 12.72 -9.61
C HIS A 254 35.22 12.73 -10.74
N ARG A 255 36.40 13.30 -10.49
CA ARG A 255 37.47 13.43 -11.46
C ARG A 255 38.46 12.29 -11.33
N TYR A 256 38.90 11.78 -12.45
CA TYR A 256 39.87 10.70 -12.52
C TYR A 256 40.87 10.90 -13.66
N VAL A 257 42.01 10.23 -13.51
CA VAL A 257 43.00 10.06 -14.61
C VAL A 257 43.20 8.58 -14.84
N ASP A 258 43.23 8.20 -16.11
CA ASP A 258 43.63 6.88 -16.53
C ASP A 258 45.09 6.92 -17.01
N ILE A 259 45.95 6.16 -16.32
CA ILE A 259 47.33 5.95 -16.71
C ILE A 259 47.54 4.51 -17.16
N TYR A 260 48.55 4.29 -18.00
CA TYR A 260 48.87 2.97 -18.51
C TYR A 260 50.25 2.53 -17.97
N VAL A 261 50.23 1.42 -17.24
CA VAL A 261 51.43 0.86 -16.61
C VAL A 261 51.76 -0.54 -17.18
N ASN A 262 53.00 -0.93 -17.13
CA ASN A 262 53.42 -2.27 -17.54
C ASN A 262 53.05 -3.31 -16.47
N GLU A 263 52.93 -4.58 -16.88
CA GLU A 263 52.58 -5.71 -16.01
C GLU A 263 53.44 -5.81 -14.76
N ASN A 264 54.77 -5.55 -14.86
CA ASN A 264 55.66 -5.59 -13.73
C ASN A 264 55.43 -4.49 -12.68
N MET A 265 54.71 -3.44 -13.01
CA MET A 265 54.42 -2.29 -12.15
C MET A 265 52.99 -2.33 -11.57
N VAL A 266 52.11 -3.16 -12.12
CA VAL A 266 50.68 -3.17 -11.73
C VAL A 266 50.48 -3.52 -10.25
N SER A 267 51.36 -4.31 -9.66
CA SER A 267 51.31 -4.70 -8.26
C SER A 267 51.43 -3.52 -7.28
N ALA A 268 52.06 -2.41 -7.70
CA ALA A 268 52.18 -1.17 -6.92
C ALA A 268 50.90 -0.33 -6.92
N TYR A 269 49.96 -0.58 -7.89
CA TYR A 269 48.74 0.17 -8.05
C TYR A 269 47.49 -0.64 -7.66
N GLN A 270 47.52 -1.18 -6.43
CA GLN A 270 46.34 -1.91 -5.92
C GLN A 270 45.18 -0.95 -5.60
N PRO A 271 43.92 -1.40 -5.71
CA PRO A 271 42.76 -0.59 -5.30
C PRO A 271 42.95 -0.07 -3.84
N GLY A 272 42.73 1.25 -3.67
CA GLY A 272 42.91 1.93 -2.38
C GLY A 272 44.32 2.54 -2.16
N THR A 273 45.29 2.27 -3.03
CA THR A 273 46.63 2.88 -2.94
C THR A 273 46.53 4.39 -3.16
N ALA A 274 47.15 5.16 -2.26
CA ALA A 274 47.28 6.61 -2.40
C ALA A 274 48.39 6.94 -3.38
N VAL A 275 48.11 7.82 -4.34
CA VAL A 275 49.03 8.24 -5.41
C VAL A 275 49.09 9.76 -5.42
N THR A 276 50.27 10.31 -5.61
CA THR A 276 50.43 11.76 -5.83
C THR A 276 50.73 12.00 -7.32
N ALA A 277 49.92 12.82 -7.94
CA ALA A 277 50.08 13.24 -9.33
C ALA A 277 50.52 14.70 -9.40
N GLN A 278 51.45 15.02 -10.27
CA GLN A 278 51.83 16.38 -10.59
C GLN A 278 51.00 16.92 -11.75
N VAL A 279 50.58 18.19 -11.64
CA VAL A 279 49.85 18.91 -12.68
C VAL A 279 50.78 19.95 -13.29
N PRO A 280 51.48 19.66 -14.43
CA PRO A 280 52.48 20.57 -14.97
C PRO A 280 51.95 21.95 -15.31
N ALA A 281 50.69 22.02 -15.75
CA ALA A 281 50.02 23.28 -16.15
C ALA A 281 49.80 24.24 -14.96
N LEU A 282 49.79 23.75 -13.69
CA LEU A 282 49.51 24.52 -12.49
C LEU A 282 50.71 24.52 -11.51
N ASP A 283 51.78 23.78 -11.83
CA ASP A 283 52.92 23.52 -10.98
C ASP A 283 52.52 23.08 -9.54
N THR A 284 51.49 22.22 -9.45
CA THR A 284 50.93 21.77 -8.17
C THR A 284 50.81 20.25 -8.15
N GLN A 285 50.81 19.70 -6.92
CA GLN A 285 50.53 18.28 -6.70
C GLN A 285 49.09 18.06 -6.28
N VAL A 286 48.54 16.92 -6.72
CA VAL A 286 47.18 16.48 -6.41
C VAL A 286 47.23 15.04 -5.89
N LYS A 287 46.52 14.81 -4.80
CA LYS A 287 46.37 13.46 -4.25
C LYS A 287 45.28 12.72 -4.97
N GLY A 288 45.51 11.43 -5.18
CA GLY A 288 44.48 10.53 -5.77
C GLY A 288 44.55 9.17 -5.09
N VAL A 289 43.53 8.38 -5.38
CA VAL A 289 43.41 7.00 -4.88
C VAL A 289 43.10 6.09 -6.05
N VAL A 290 43.85 5.00 -6.16
CA VAL A 290 43.64 3.98 -7.17
C VAL A 290 42.27 3.32 -6.97
N ARG A 291 41.46 3.31 -8.01
CA ARG A 291 40.13 2.64 -8.01
C ARG A 291 40.24 1.20 -8.51
N PHE A 292 40.90 1.00 -9.63
CA PHE A 292 41.15 -0.31 -10.22
C PHE A 292 42.39 -0.29 -11.10
N ALA A 293 42.93 -1.48 -11.35
CA ALA A 293 43.93 -1.75 -12.36
C ALA A 293 43.46 -2.95 -13.21
N ASN A 294 43.15 -2.74 -14.48
CA ASN A 294 42.65 -3.77 -15.39
C ASN A 294 43.52 -3.83 -16.66
N ALA A 295 43.54 -5.00 -17.32
CA ALA A 295 44.20 -5.11 -18.63
C ALA A 295 43.57 -4.11 -19.61
N ALA A 296 44.40 -3.37 -20.34
CA ALA A 296 43.94 -2.33 -21.25
C ALA A 296 43.26 -2.95 -22.49
N PRO A 297 42.00 -2.59 -22.79
CA PRO A 297 41.20 -3.26 -23.84
C PRO A 297 41.78 -3.07 -25.26
N SER A 298 42.45 -1.95 -25.50
CA SER A 298 42.91 -1.55 -26.85
C SER A 298 44.26 -2.14 -27.28
N PHE A 299 44.93 -2.90 -26.42
CA PHE A 299 46.22 -3.48 -26.72
C PHE A 299 46.14 -4.89 -27.39
N SER A 300 44.99 -5.52 -27.38
CA SER A 300 44.81 -6.82 -28.04
C SER A 300 44.88 -6.74 -29.57
N ASP A 301 44.47 -5.59 -30.17
CA ASP A 301 44.50 -5.39 -31.63
C ASP A 301 45.89 -4.98 -32.18
N LEU A 302 46.76 -4.45 -31.32
CA LEU A 302 48.11 -4.04 -31.72
C LEU A 302 49.13 -5.18 -31.78
N ARG A 303 48.74 -6.41 -31.40
CA ARG A 303 49.62 -7.60 -31.48
C ARG A 303 49.97 -8.01 -32.92
N MET A 304 49.26 -7.54 -33.89
CA MET A 304 49.42 -7.95 -35.29
C MET A 304 50.52 -7.21 -36.08
N THR A 305 51.15 -6.17 -35.53
CA THR A 305 52.07 -5.29 -36.30
C THR A 305 53.43 -5.08 -35.64
N ARG A 306 53.92 -5.98 -34.75
CA ARG A 306 55.24 -5.81 -34.12
C ARG A 306 56.33 -6.64 -34.79
N GLU A 307 57.42 -5.97 -35.13
CA GLU A 307 58.67 -6.59 -35.57
C GLU A 307 59.26 -7.54 -34.52
N ARG A 308 59.87 -8.62 -34.94
CA ARG A 308 60.48 -9.64 -34.09
C ARG A 308 61.57 -9.01 -33.15
N GLY A 309 61.28 -9.02 -31.83
CA GLY A 309 62.25 -8.69 -30.80
C GLY A 309 61.84 -7.80 -29.65
N GLN A 310 60.60 -7.25 -29.64
CA GLN A 310 60.09 -6.55 -28.47
C GLN A 310 59.26 -7.50 -27.57
N ALA A 311 59.58 -7.55 -26.27
CA ALA A 311 58.83 -8.30 -25.29
C ALA A 311 57.36 -7.84 -25.33
N ASP A 312 56.43 -8.80 -25.33
CA ASP A 312 54.98 -8.56 -25.25
C ASP A 312 54.68 -8.04 -23.82
N LEU A 313 54.79 -6.73 -23.63
CA LEU A 313 54.44 -6.08 -22.36
C LEU A 313 52.96 -5.80 -22.36
N THR A 314 52.21 -6.58 -21.58
CA THR A 314 50.80 -6.30 -21.36
C THR A 314 50.67 -4.99 -20.59
N SER A 315 49.93 -4.03 -21.15
CA SER A 315 49.66 -2.76 -20.47
C SER A 315 48.39 -2.86 -19.65
N TYR A 316 48.43 -2.31 -18.46
CA TYR A 316 47.29 -2.23 -17.58
C TYR A 316 46.82 -0.78 -17.47
N GLN A 317 45.53 -0.58 -17.57
CA GLN A 317 44.86 0.70 -17.30
C GLN A 317 44.65 0.81 -15.80
N VAL A 318 45.19 1.86 -15.19
CA VAL A 318 45.02 2.20 -13.78
C VAL A 318 44.21 3.47 -13.72
N ARG A 319 43.05 3.40 -13.08
CA ARG A 319 42.19 4.56 -12.82
C ARG A 319 42.42 5.11 -11.42
N ILE A 320 42.78 6.40 -11.37
CA ILE A 320 43.08 7.12 -10.15
C ILE A 320 42.06 8.24 -10.00
N TYR A 321 41.22 8.17 -8.97
CA TYR A 321 40.32 9.27 -8.60
C TYR A 321 41.10 10.34 -7.83
N THR A 322 40.97 11.59 -8.26
CA THR A 322 41.70 12.72 -7.71
C THR A 322 40.81 13.54 -6.76
N GLU A 323 41.42 14.21 -5.79
CA GLU A 323 40.72 15.21 -4.99
C GLU A 323 40.18 16.36 -5.87
N VAL A 324 39.03 16.92 -5.49
CA VAL A 324 38.41 18.03 -6.21
C VAL A 324 39.09 19.35 -5.82
N LYS A 325 39.81 19.96 -6.75
CA LYS A 325 40.36 21.32 -6.60
C LYS A 325 39.72 22.25 -7.63
N PRO A 326 39.32 23.47 -7.27
CA PRO A 326 38.65 24.41 -8.21
C PRO A 326 39.50 24.73 -9.44
N GLN A 327 40.82 24.72 -9.32
CA GLN A 327 41.77 25.05 -10.38
C GLN A 327 42.00 23.88 -11.38
N LEU A 328 41.67 22.64 -10.98
CA LEU A 328 41.76 21.47 -11.84
C LEU A 328 40.61 21.47 -12.84
N ILE A 329 40.93 21.54 -14.12
CA ILE A 329 39.93 21.52 -15.21
C ILE A 329 40.13 20.20 -15.98
N THR A 330 39.04 19.53 -16.33
CA THR A 330 39.05 18.35 -17.21
C THR A 330 39.76 18.69 -18.53
N GLY A 331 40.61 17.76 -19.01
CA GLY A 331 41.49 17.98 -20.13
C GLY A 331 42.93 18.35 -19.77
N MET A 332 43.23 18.68 -18.52
CA MET A 332 44.61 18.89 -18.03
C MET A 332 45.37 17.55 -17.98
N THR A 333 46.67 17.59 -18.27
CA THR A 333 47.53 16.44 -18.09
C THR A 333 47.98 16.29 -16.63
N LEU A 334 47.93 15.08 -16.13
CA LEU A 334 48.45 14.68 -14.83
C LEU A 334 49.60 13.69 -15.09
N GLU A 335 50.68 13.87 -14.30
CA GLU A 335 51.85 13.01 -14.33
C GLU A 335 52.03 12.33 -13.00
N VAL A 336 52.16 11.00 -13.04
CA VAL A 336 52.41 10.16 -11.87
C VAL A 336 53.83 9.63 -11.92
N ASP A 337 54.60 9.82 -10.85
CA ASP A 337 55.96 9.33 -10.75
C ASP A 337 55.97 7.88 -10.27
N ASP A 338 56.39 6.95 -11.14
CA ASP A 338 56.52 5.53 -10.81
C ASP A 338 57.59 5.24 -9.70
N ALA A 339 58.51 6.20 -9.44
CA ALA A 339 59.57 6.02 -8.46
C ALA A 339 59.06 6.10 -7.02
N GLN A 340 57.90 6.70 -6.77
CA GLN A 340 57.31 6.81 -5.42
C GLN A 340 56.64 5.52 -4.92
N HIS A 341 56.46 4.52 -5.79
CA HIS A 341 55.76 3.27 -5.49
C HIS A 341 56.63 2.00 -5.63
N ARG A 342 57.96 2.15 -5.54
CA ARG A 342 58.93 1.04 -5.49
C ARG A 342 59.23 0.62 -4.06
#